data_5b9c6c3f4885b3c1ae93f7549dd95e49
#
_entry.id   5b9c6c3f4885b3c1ae93f7549dd95e49
#
_cell.length_a   1.000
_cell.length_b   1.000
_cell.length_c   1.000
_cell.angle_alpha   90.00
_cell.angle_beta   90.00
_cell.angle_gamma   90.00
#
_symmetry.space_group_name_H-M   'P 1'
#
loop_
_entity.id
_entity.type
_entity.pdbx_description
1 polymer ?
#
loop_
_entity_poly.entity_id
_entity_poly.type
_entity_poly.pdbx_seq_one_letter_code
_entity_poly.pdbx_strand_id
1 'polypeptide(L)'
;MKKQKGFSLIELLIVVAIILIIAAIAIPNLLKSKMAANESSAVGSVRTINTAEVTFSVSCPTIGYSAVLADLNGGGGCVAGVGIIDPSLSAGNKSGYTMAEVGANPIAGVNTTYTATATPQTVGTTGQRMFCSDQTGVIRYTLNGAGCTVASPAL
;
A
#
# COMPACT_ATOMS: atom_id res chain seq x y z
N MET A 1 -53.30 30.17 -14.04
CA MET A 1 -52.31 29.21 -14.57
C MET A 1 -50.96 29.86 -14.54
N LYS A 2 -49.98 29.33 -13.74
CA LYS A 2 -48.60 29.82 -13.71
C LYS A 2 -47.90 29.35 -14.98
N LYS A 3 -47.40 30.29 -15.83
CA LYS A 3 -46.59 29.95 -17.00
C LYS A 3 -45.26 29.34 -16.52
N GLN A 4 -45.01 28.10 -16.84
CA GLN A 4 -43.70 27.48 -16.66
C GLN A 4 -42.70 28.11 -17.65
N LYS A 5 -41.63 28.73 -17.14
CA LYS A 5 -40.53 29.22 -17.97
C LYS A 5 -39.65 28.02 -18.31
N GLY A 6 -39.55 27.67 -19.56
CA GLY A 6 -38.63 26.63 -20.04
C GLY A 6 -37.18 27.11 -20.00
N PHE A 7 -36.26 26.17 -19.86
CA PHE A 7 -34.80 26.42 -19.88
C PHE A 7 -34.35 26.71 -21.33
N SER A 8 -33.51 27.71 -21.51
CA SER A 8 -32.94 28.00 -22.84
C SER A 8 -31.82 27.02 -23.16
N LEU A 9 -31.74 26.56 -24.43
CA LEU A 9 -30.69 25.68 -24.91
C LEU A 9 -29.29 26.30 -24.70
N ILE A 10 -29.18 27.63 -24.84
CA ILE A 10 -27.91 28.34 -24.64
C ILE A 10 -27.46 28.35 -23.17
N GLU A 11 -28.42 28.48 -22.23
CA GLU A 11 -28.10 28.40 -20.80
C GLU A 11 -27.54 27.03 -20.42
N LEU A 12 -28.13 25.94 -20.95
CA LEU A 12 -27.61 24.59 -20.75
C LEU A 12 -26.20 24.42 -21.35
N LEU A 13 -25.99 24.95 -22.56
CA LEU A 13 -24.73 24.82 -23.28
C LEU A 13 -23.57 25.53 -22.53
N ILE A 14 -23.82 26.74 -22.02
CA ILE A 14 -22.84 27.49 -21.24
C ILE A 14 -22.47 26.73 -19.95
N VAL A 15 -23.44 26.20 -19.23
CA VAL A 15 -23.24 25.46 -17.98
C VAL A 15 -22.40 24.23 -18.24
N VAL A 16 -22.73 23.43 -19.26
CA VAL A 16 -21.92 22.22 -19.62
C VAL A 16 -20.51 22.60 -20.02
N ALA A 17 -20.32 23.69 -20.79
CA ALA A 17 -18.97 24.13 -21.17
C ALA A 17 -18.12 24.50 -19.97
N ILE A 18 -18.68 25.20 -18.97
CA ILE A 18 -17.95 25.56 -17.75
C ILE A 18 -17.60 24.30 -16.94
N ILE A 19 -18.54 23.35 -16.79
CA ILE A 19 -18.29 22.09 -16.08
C ILE A 19 -17.15 21.31 -16.74
N LEU A 20 -17.13 21.22 -18.08
CA LEU A 20 -16.09 20.51 -18.81
C LEU A 20 -14.72 21.15 -18.64
N ILE A 21 -14.62 22.48 -18.61
CA ILE A 21 -13.35 23.19 -18.37
C ILE A 21 -12.84 22.89 -16.95
N ILE A 22 -13.70 22.97 -15.95
CA ILE A 22 -13.31 22.67 -14.56
C ILE A 22 -12.91 21.20 -14.42
N ALA A 23 -13.67 20.28 -15.02
CA ALA A 23 -13.38 18.85 -14.97
C ALA A 23 -12.04 18.50 -15.63
N ALA A 24 -11.70 19.13 -16.76
CA ALA A 24 -10.44 18.91 -17.46
C ALA A 24 -9.20 19.25 -16.60
N ILE A 25 -9.32 20.22 -15.70
CA ILE A 25 -8.23 20.58 -14.77
C ILE A 25 -8.30 19.76 -13.49
N ALA A 26 -9.48 19.49 -12.97
CA ALA A 26 -9.67 18.86 -11.66
C ALA A 26 -9.37 17.35 -11.69
N ILE A 27 -9.77 16.62 -12.73
CA ILE A 27 -9.64 15.17 -12.80
C ILE A 27 -8.17 14.73 -12.73
N PRO A 28 -7.22 15.24 -13.57
CA PRO A 28 -5.82 14.81 -13.48
C PRO A 28 -5.16 15.17 -12.14
N ASN A 29 -5.53 16.29 -11.54
CA ASN A 29 -5.01 16.68 -10.23
C ASN A 29 -5.54 15.76 -9.11
N LEU A 30 -6.81 15.36 -9.17
CA LEU A 30 -7.40 14.40 -8.24
C LEU A 30 -6.71 13.03 -8.33
N LEU A 31 -6.42 12.54 -9.54
CA LEU A 31 -5.73 11.28 -9.72
C LEU A 31 -4.31 11.30 -9.12
N LYS A 32 -3.56 12.39 -9.33
CA LYS A 32 -2.23 12.57 -8.71
C LYS A 32 -2.31 12.59 -7.19
N SER A 33 -3.28 13.30 -6.62
CA SER A 33 -3.51 13.36 -5.18
C SER A 33 -3.87 11.98 -4.61
N LYS A 34 -4.71 11.22 -5.32
CA LYS A 34 -5.07 9.86 -4.94
C LYS A 34 -3.86 8.92 -4.96
N MET A 35 -3.00 9.00 -5.99
CA MET A 35 -1.76 8.22 -6.03
C MET A 35 -0.84 8.56 -4.85
N ALA A 36 -0.64 9.84 -4.55
CA ALA A 36 0.19 10.27 -3.43
C ALA A 36 -0.36 9.77 -2.07
N ALA A 37 -1.68 9.80 -1.89
CA ALA A 37 -2.32 9.24 -0.69
C ALA A 37 -2.14 7.73 -0.58
N ASN A 38 -2.26 6.99 -1.68
CA ASN A 38 -2.04 5.55 -1.72
C ASN A 38 -0.58 5.20 -1.39
N GLU A 39 0.40 5.93 -1.95
CA GLU A 39 1.82 5.76 -1.67
C GLU A 39 2.14 6.02 -0.19
N SER A 40 1.58 7.07 0.39
CA SER A 40 1.73 7.36 1.82
C SER A 40 1.14 6.25 2.69
N SER A 41 -0.04 5.73 2.32
CA SER A 41 -0.66 4.58 2.99
C SER A 41 0.19 3.31 2.88
N ALA A 42 0.81 3.07 1.71
CA ALA A 42 1.70 1.93 1.48
C ALA A 42 2.95 2.00 2.38
N VAL A 43 3.59 3.18 2.46
CA VAL A 43 4.73 3.41 3.38
C VAL A 43 4.33 3.18 4.83
N GLY A 44 3.15 3.66 5.26
CA GLY A 44 2.62 3.40 6.59
C GLY A 44 2.42 1.90 6.85
N SER A 45 1.91 1.18 5.86
CA SER A 45 1.71 -0.28 5.97
C SER A 45 3.05 -1.03 6.08
N VAL A 46 4.07 -0.66 5.30
CA VAL A 46 5.42 -1.26 5.41
C VAL A 46 6.02 -1.01 6.81
N ARG A 47 5.83 0.20 7.38
CA ARG A 47 6.26 0.47 8.77
C ARG A 47 5.55 -0.42 9.78
N THR A 48 4.25 -0.63 9.61
CA THR A 48 3.47 -1.52 10.47
C THR A 48 3.99 -2.96 10.38
N ILE A 49 4.30 -3.44 9.17
CA ILE A 49 4.89 -4.77 8.96
C ILE A 49 6.25 -4.87 9.66
N ASN A 50 7.14 -3.89 9.49
CA ASN A 50 8.45 -3.88 10.15
C ASN A 50 8.33 -3.98 11.69
N THR A 51 7.41 -3.21 12.29
CA THR A 51 7.16 -3.26 13.73
C THR A 51 6.59 -4.61 14.17
N ALA A 52 5.69 -5.17 13.36
CA ALA A 52 5.09 -6.47 13.61
C ALA A 52 6.12 -7.59 13.52
N GLU A 53 7.04 -7.54 12.56
CA GLU A 53 8.13 -8.51 12.40
C GLU A 53 9.07 -8.54 13.60
N VAL A 54 9.46 -7.37 14.12
CA VAL A 54 10.26 -7.29 15.35
C VAL A 54 9.49 -7.90 16.52
N THR A 55 8.20 -7.62 16.66
CA THR A 55 7.36 -8.17 17.73
C THR A 55 7.22 -9.69 17.58
N PHE A 56 7.02 -10.17 16.36
CA PHE A 56 6.90 -11.59 16.06
C PHE A 56 8.19 -12.34 16.36
N SER A 57 9.34 -11.83 15.93
CA SER A 57 10.65 -12.49 16.16
C SER A 57 11.01 -12.59 17.64
N VAL A 58 10.63 -11.61 18.45
CA VAL A 58 10.82 -11.65 19.92
C VAL A 58 9.86 -12.65 20.58
N SER A 59 8.62 -12.72 20.10
CA SER A 59 7.61 -13.63 20.65
C SER A 59 7.85 -15.09 20.21
N CYS A 60 8.48 -15.29 19.06
CA CYS A 60 8.69 -16.57 18.38
C CYS A 60 10.15 -16.88 18.08
N PRO A 61 11.02 -16.95 19.07
CA PRO A 61 12.49 -17.09 18.87
C PRO A 61 12.88 -18.38 18.13
N THR A 62 12.02 -19.39 18.12
CA THR A 62 12.25 -20.66 17.39
C THR A 62 11.87 -20.57 15.91
N ILE A 63 11.12 -19.56 15.51
CA ILE A 63 10.72 -19.30 14.11
C ILE A 63 11.53 -18.13 13.54
N GLY A 64 11.86 -17.14 14.38
CA GLY A 64 12.50 -15.90 13.98
C GLY A 64 11.48 -14.93 13.35
N TYR A 65 11.76 -14.42 12.15
CA TYR A 65 10.80 -13.62 11.38
C TYR A 65 9.71 -14.50 10.77
N SER A 66 8.53 -13.91 10.46
CA SER A 66 7.42 -14.67 9.89
C SER A 66 7.79 -15.25 8.51
N ALA A 67 7.12 -16.31 8.11
CA ALA A 67 7.34 -16.88 6.78
C ALA A 67 6.53 -16.16 5.71
N VAL A 68 5.36 -15.67 6.09
CA VAL A 68 4.43 -14.94 5.22
C VAL A 68 3.63 -13.92 6.02
N LEU A 69 3.15 -12.89 5.35
CA LEU A 69 2.38 -11.78 5.94
C LEU A 69 1.17 -12.25 6.78
N ALA A 70 0.57 -13.38 6.42
CA ALA A 70 -0.58 -13.95 7.15
C ALA A 70 -0.23 -14.41 8.57
N ASP A 71 1.03 -14.80 8.81
CA ASP A 71 1.49 -15.26 10.12
C ASP A 71 1.41 -14.14 11.16
N LEU A 72 1.59 -12.89 10.74
CA LEU A 72 1.49 -11.71 11.60
C LEU A 72 0.06 -11.42 12.08
N ASN A 73 -0.95 -12.03 11.47
CA ASN A 73 -2.34 -11.93 11.91
C ASN A 73 -2.80 -13.13 12.75
N GLY A 74 -1.86 -13.80 13.41
CA GLY A 74 -2.19 -14.93 14.29
C GLY A 74 -2.25 -16.29 13.59
N GLY A 75 -1.78 -16.38 12.31
CA GLY A 75 -1.65 -17.64 11.57
C GLY A 75 -0.34 -18.38 11.88
N GLY A 76 0.67 -17.69 12.39
CA GLY A 76 1.96 -18.28 12.74
C GLY A 76 1.90 -19.07 14.05
N GLY A 77 2.41 -20.27 14.05
CA GLY A 77 2.21 -21.30 15.10
C GLY A 77 2.57 -20.92 16.55
N CYS A 78 3.22 -19.76 16.80
CA CYS A 78 3.56 -19.38 18.18
C CYS A 78 2.73 -18.18 18.73
N VAL A 79 2.10 -17.38 17.88
CA VAL A 79 1.19 -16.30 18.27
C VAL A 79 -0.25 -16.61 17.86
N ALA A 80 -0.63 -17.88 17.94
CA ALA A 80 -1.94 -18.36 17.54
C ALA A 80 -3.06 -17.52 18.20
N GLY A 81 -3.87 -16.87 17.38
CA GLY A 81 -5.02 -16.09 17.82
C GLY A 81 -4.73 -14.64 18.27
N VAL A 82 -3.48 -14.18 18.25
CA VAL A 82 -3.14 -12.79 18.55
C VAL A 82 -2.65 -12.12 17.29
N GLY A 83 -3.52 -11.36 16.61
CA GLY A 83 -3.15 -10.57 15.45
C GLY A 83 -2.24 -9.38 15.85
N ILE A 84 -1.02 -9.34 15.31
CA ILE A 84 -0.09 -8.21 15.47
C ILE A 84 -0.45 -7.12 14.45
N ILE A 85 -0.95 -7.52 13.28
CA ILE A 85 -1.43 -6.62 12.23
C ILE A 85 -2.93 -6.80 12.00
N ASP A 86 -3.55 -5.80 11.38
CA ASP A 86 -4.98 -5.88 11.05
C ASP A 86 -5.27 -6.89 9.91
N PRO A 87 -6.46 -7.50 9.88
CA PRO A 87 -6.82 -8.49 8.86
C PRO A 87 -6.77 -7.95 7.42
N SER A 88 -7.02 -6.65 7.22
CA SER A 88 -6.98 -6.05 5.89
C SER A 88 -5.56 -5.96 5.35
N LEU A 89 -4.59 -5.72 6.24
CA LEU A 89 -3.18 -5.70 5.88
C LEU A 89 -2.65 -7.12 5.62
N SER A 90 -3.03 -8.09 6.47
CA SER A 90 -2.62 -9.49 6.30
C SER A 90 -3.17 -10.14 5.04
N ALA A 91 -4.32 -9.65 4.54
CA ALA A 91 -4.87 -10.06 3.24
C ALA A 91 -4.04 -9.58 2.04
N GLY A 92 -3.04 -8.73 2.28
CA GLY A 92 -2.07 -8.30 1.26
C GLY A 92 -2.57 -7.23 0.30
N ASN A 93 -3.79 -6.68 0.44
CA ASN A 93 -4.32 -5.67 -0.47
C ASN A 93 -4.86 -4.47 0.30
N LYS A 94 -4.19 -3.31 0.17
CA LYS A 94 -4.59 -2.09 0.86
C LYS A 94 -4.27 -0.85 0.02
N SER A 95 -5.25 0.06 -0.08
CA SER A 95 -5.08 1.37 -0.75
C SER A 95 -4.48 1.29 -2.16
N GLY A 96 -4.90 0.30 -2.97
CA GLY A 96 -4.39 0.13 -4.34
C GLY A 96 -2.96 -0.42 -4.44
N TYR A 97 -2.43 -0.95 -3.33
CA TYR A 97 -1.15 -1.64 -3.25
C TYR A 97 -1.34 -3.10 -2.86
N THR A 98 -0.50 -3.96 -3.43
CA THR A 98 -0.34 -5.34 -2.98
C THR A 98 0.85 -5.40 -2.04
N MET A 99 0.60 -5.86 -0.82
CA MET A 99 1.61 -6.07 0.21
C MET A 99 2.03 -7.53 0.22
N ALA A 100 3.31 -7.79 0.31
CA ALA A 100 3.85 -9.13 0.50
C ALA A 100 5.00 -9.08 1.50
N GLU A 101 5.18 -10.17 2.20
CA GLU A 101 6.27 -10.36 3.13
C GLU A 101 6.74 -11.81 2.98
N VAL A 102 8.05 -12.00 3.05
CA VAL A 102 8.68 -13.32 2.94
C VAL A 102 9.86 -13.40 3.91
N GLY A 103 9.79 -14.35 4.83
CA GLY A 103 10.92 -14.74 5.67
C GLY A 103 11.98 -15.46 4.84
N ALA A 104 13.25 -15.22 5.13
CA ALA A 104 14.35 -15.75 4.35
C ALA A 104 15.58 -16.14 5.21
N ASN A 105 16.55 -16.77 4.55
CA ASN A 105 17.83 -17.21 5.13
C ASN A 105 17.66 -18.01 6.44
N PRO A 106 16.91 -19.13 6.43
CA PRO A 106 16.73 -19.92 7.64
C PRO A 106 18.06 -20.54 8.09
N ILE A 107 18.41 -20.31 9.36
CA ILE A 107 19.53 -20.99 10.05
C ILE A 107 18.91 -21.91 11.08
N ALA A 108 19.14 -23.22 10.95
CA ALA A 108 18.54 -24.24 11.81
C ALA A 108 16.99 -24.16 11.88
N GLY A 109 16.33 -23.74 10.79
CA GLY A 109 14.89 -23.59 10.71
C GLY A 109 14.35 -22.24 11.19
N VAL A 110 15.22 -21.32 11.64
CA VAL A 110 14.84 -19.98 12.12
C VAL A 110 15.08 -18.95 11.02
N ASN A 111 14.05 -18.23 10.59
CA ASN A 111 14.19 -17.14 9.62
C ASN A 111 14.99 -15.99 10.23
N THR A 112 16.15 -15.69 9.65
CA THR A 112 17.05 -14.64 10.17
C THR A 112 16.87 -13.30 9.48
N THR A 113 16.22 -13.27 8.34
CA THR A 113 15.90 -12.07 7.57
C THR A 113 14.46 -12.13 7.07
N TYR A 114 13.92 -10.98 6.69
CA TYR A 114 12.66 -10.89 5.95
C TYR A 114 12.74 -9.82 4.88
N THR A 115 11.82 -9.84 3.95
CA THR A 115 11.62 -8.77 2.96
C THR A 115 10.15 -8.45 2.90
N ALA A 116 9.80 -7.23 3.26
CA ALA A 116 8.45 -6.67 3.10
C ALA A 116 8.40 -5.81 1.84
N THR A 117 7.39 -5.98 1.01
CA THR A 117 7.21 -5.23 -0.23
C THR A 117 5.80 -4.66 -0.33
N ALA A 118 5.68 -3.49 -0.96
CA ALA A 118 4.43 -2.85 -1.32
C ALA A 118 4.50 -2.44 -2.80
N THR A 119 3.76 -3.16 -3.63
CA THR A 119 3.75 -3.00 -5.09
C THR A 119 2.44 -2.36 -5.52
N PRO A 120 2.44 -1.28 -6.33
CA PRO A 120 1.20 -0.70 -6.84
C PRO A 120 0.48 -1.71 -7.74
N GLN A 121 -0.82 -1.89 -7.54
CA GLN A 121 -1.64 -2.81 -8.37
C GLN A 121 -1.65 -2.39 -9.83
N THR A 122 -1.61 -1.07 -10.09
CA THR A 122 -1.52 -0.52 -11.44
C THR A 122 -0.62 0.70 -11.41
N VAL A 123 0.59 0.56 -11.97
CA VAL A 123 1.54 1.68 -12.08
C VAL A 123 0.92 2.82 -12.89
N GLY A 124 1.06 4.04 -12.39
CA GLY A 124 0.49 5.25 -13.00
C GLY A 124 -0.98 5.52 -12.65
N THR A 125 -1.66 4.60 -11.96
CA THR A 125 -3.06 4.77 -11.53
C THR A 125 -3.21 4.67 -10.01
N THR A 126 -2.68 3.61 -9.40
CA THR A 126 -2.74 3.42 -7.95
C THR A 126 -1.51 3.96 -7.24
N GLY A 127 -0.36 4.02 -7.92
CA GLY A 127 0.91 4.58 -7.47
C GLY A 127 1.96 4.52 -8.56
N GLN A 128 3.08 5.21 -8.36
CA GLN A 128 4.26 5.21 -9.23
C GLN A 128 5.41 4.41 -8.63
N ARG A 129 5.50 4.40 -7.29
CA ARG A 129 6.62 3.84 -6.55
C ARG A 129 6.25 2.48 -5.96
N MET A 130 7.17 1.53 -6.06
CA MET A 130 7.17 0.31 -5.25
C MET A 130 8.04 0.57 -4.01
N PHE A 131 7.62 0.07 -2.87
CA PHE A 131 8.37 0.18 -1.62
C PHE A 131 8.82 -1.19 -1.14
N CYS A 132 9.97 -1.23 -0.49
CA CYS A 132 10.45 -2.42 0.20
C CYS A 132 11.18 -2.06 1.50
N SER A 133 11.25 -3.03 2.39
CA SER A 133 12.01 -2.97 3.63
C SER A 133 12.50 -4.35 4.01
N ASP A 134 13.46 -4.41 4.90
CA ASP A 134 14.07 -5.63 5.43
C ASP A 134 14.26 -5.50 6.95
N GLN A 135 14.98 -6.45 7.54
CA GLN A 135 15.32 -6.48 8.97
C GLN A 135 16.08 -5.24 9.47
N THR A 136 16.61 -4.38 8.58
CA THR A 136 17.21 -3.10 8.98
C THR A 136 16.16 -2.03 9.29
N GLY A 137 14.90 -2.26 8.93
CA GLY A 137 13.80 -1.31 9.09
C GLY A 137 13.84 -0.11 8.13
N VAL A 138 14.83 -0.04 7.24
CA VAL A 138 14.97 1.05 6.27
C VAL A 138 14.00 0.83 5.12
N ILE A 139 13.09 1.79 4.92
CA ILE A 139 12.17 1.76 3.78
C ILE A 139 12.87 2.34 2.56
N ARG A 140 12.84 1.59 1.48
CA ARG A 140 13.44 1.94 0.19
C ARG A 140 12.36 1.99 -0.88
N TYR A 141 12.66 2.59 -2.02
CA TYR A 141 11.71 2.67 -3.12
C TYR A 141 12.37 2.50 -4.49
N THR A 142 11.56 2.09 -5.45
CA THR A 142 11.89 2.13 -6.88
C THR A 142 10.73 2.72 -7.66
N LEU A 143 11.03 3.26 -8.83
CA LEU A 143 10.02 3.82 -9.73
C LEU A 143 9.48 2.74 -10.68
N ASN A 144 8.27 2.96 -11.18
CA ASN A 144 7.64 2.17 -12.25
C ASN A 144 7.48 0.68 -11.93
N GLY A 145 7.35 0.30 -10.65
CA GLY A 145 7.18 -1.09 -10.25
C GLY A 145 8.40 -1.98 -10.48
N ALA A 146 9.57 -1.39 -10.79
CA ALA A 146 10.83 -2.13 -10.88
C ALA A 146 11.15 -2.75 -9.51
N GLY A 147 11.66 -3.99 -9.50
CA GLY A 147 11.93 -4.73 -8.26
C GLY A 147 12.74 -3.91 -7.27
N CYS A 148 12.22 -3.79 -6.05
CA CYS A 148 12.86 -3.05 -4.95
C CYS A 148 13.77 -4.00 -4.17
N THR A 149 15.00 -3.54 -3.87
CA THR A 149 16.01 -4.31 -3.17
C THR A 149 16.72 -3.46 -2.13
N VAL A 150 17.57 -4.07 -1.32
CA VAL A 150 18.44 -3.40 -0.33
C VAL A 150 19.41 -2.37 -0.96
N ALA A 151 19.65 -2.43 -2.27
CA ALA A 151 20.45 -1.46 -3.01
C ALA A 151 19.64 -0.27 -3.51
N SER A 152 18.30 -0.31 -3.40
CA SER A 152 17.42 0.78 -3.84
C SER A 152 17.58 2.01 -2.92
N PRO A 153 17.29 3.23 -3.42
CA PRO A 153 17.33 4.44 -2.63
C PRO A 153 16.44 4.35 -1.38
N ALA A 154 16.92 4.85 -0.25
CA ALA A 154 16.10 5.02 0.95
C ALA A 154 15.09 6.16 0.74
N LEU A 155 13.95 6.03 1.44
CA LEU A 155 12.86 7.01 1.39
C LEU A 155 13.20 8.25 2.22
#